data_fba5d94f072b3777bcc5b9bc1f8ef043
#
_entry.id   fba5d94f072b3777bcc5b9bc1f8ef043
#
_cell.length_a   1.000
_cell.length_b   1.000
_cell.length_c   1.000
_cell.angle_alpha   90.00
_cell.angle_beta   90.00
_cell.angle_gamma   90.00
#
_symmetry.space_group_name_H-M   'P 1'
#
loop_
_entity.id
_entity.type
_entity.pdbx_description
1 polymer ?
#
loop_
_entity_poly.entity_id
_entity_poly.type
_entity_poly.pdbx_seq_one_letter_code
_entity_poly.pdbx_strand_id
1 'polypeptide(L)'
;MKNQEEVIEEYFSTIRNNNTKVNSFFSFLDAKNIQYAVLGGALRAALDSSYSLRDIDLIYKTDFSIVLNYLSENNIKFKKNSFDGLKFNLDNIQFDVWDIENHFAFKNNYYKLSFKNVCKTTFLNYDSIMYDFTNQILYCEDYQTCINNKVLDLVGGWKLNNNNPNRPLSICKIFEIKKEKKLSLSNKTKKYIRKYISFYGNNIKDCLCALRNSYEIHYYKKMNKNLSIYIRKQLKEILKK
;
A
#
# COMPACT_ATOMS: atom_id res chain seq x y z
N MET A 1 -7.61 8.92 26.88
CA MET A 1 -7.75 8.41 25.49
C MET A 1 -6.61 7.45 25.25
N LYS A 2 -6.87 6.28 24.65
CA LYS A 2 -5.82 5.35 24.24
C LYS A 2 -4.93 6.02 23.20
N ASN A 3 -3.63 5.69 23.20
CA ASN A 3 -2.74 6.12 22.13
C ASN A 3 -3.00 5.29 20.86
N GLN A 4 -2.43 5.70 19.73
CA GLN A 4 -2.69 5.01 18.43
C GLN A 4 -2.12 3.59 18.41
N GLU A 5 -0.99 3.38 19.07
CA GLU A 5 -0.33 2.09 19.20
C GLU A 5 -1.23 1.09 19.96
N GLU A 6 -1.79 1.50 21.12
CA GLU A 6 -2.72 0.68 21.89
C GLU A 6 -3.97 0.28 21.08
N VAL A 7 -4.51 1.21 20.29
CA VAL A 7 -5.66 0.95 19.42
C VAL A 7 -5.32 -0.09 18.34
N ILE A 8 -4.12 0.01 17.75
CA ILE A 8 -3.64 -0.95 16.73
C ILE A 8 -3.46 -2.34 17.35
N GLU A 9 -2.82 -2.41 18.52
CA GLU A 9 -2.58 -3.69 19.21
C GLU A 9 -3.88 -4.39 19.59
N GLU A 10 -4.86 -3.68 20.12
CA GLU A 10 -6.18 -4.23 20.42
C GLU A 10 -6.92 -4.72 19.17
N TYR A 11 -6.84 -3.94 18.09
CA TYR A 11 -7.44 -4.34 16.83
C TYR A 11 -6.85 -5.66 16.31
N PHE A 12 -5.52 -5.77 16.29
CA PHE A 12 -4.86 -7.00 15.85
C PHE A 12 -5.03 -8.15 16.83
N SER A 13 -5.08 -7.90 18.13
CA SER A 13 -5.43 -8.90 19.15
C SER A 13 -6.83 -9.47 18.88
N THR A 14 -7.79 -8.62 18.57
CA THR A 14 -9.16 -9.04 18.21
C THR A 14 -9.17 -9.90 16.94
N ILE A 15 -8.41 -9.52 15.91
CA ILE A 15 -8.28 -10.32 14.68
C ILE A 15 -7.68 -11.69 15.01
N ARG A 16 -6.59 -11.75 15.78
CA ARG A 16 -5.91 -13.00 16.16
C ARG A 16 -6.86 -13.90 16.96
N ASN A 17 -7.59 -13.35 17.93
CA ASN A 17 -8.51 -14.12 18.76
C ASN A 17 -9.68 -14.72 17.98
N ASN A 18 -10.14 -14.05 16.96
CA ASN A 18 -11.26 -14.50 16.12
C ASN A 18 -10.84 -15.38 14.94
N ASN A 19 -9.53 -15.53 14.66
CA ASN A 19 -9.02 -16.19 13.47
C ASN A 19 -7.82 -17.09 13.83
N THR A 20 -8.08 -18.38 13.99
CA THR A 20 -7.09 -19.36 14.51
C THR A 20 -5.83 -19.45 13.64
N LYS A 21 -5.98 -19.50 12.30
CA LYS A 21 -4.82 -19.59 11.40
C LYS A 21 -4.02 -18.29 11.36
N VAL A 22 -4.72 -17.14 11.44
CA VAL A 22 -4.05 -15.83 11.57
C VAL A 22 -3.25 -15.80 12.88
N ASN A 23 -3.84 -16.23 14.00
CA ASN A 23 -3.14 -16.28 15.27
C ASN A 23 -1.92 -17.21 15.20
N SER A 24 -2.06 -18.40 14.60
CA SER A 24 -0.95 -19.35 14.44
C SER A 24 0.20 -18.75 13.64
N PHE A 25 -0.09 -17.99 12.58
CA PHE A 25 0.94 -17.35 11.77
C PHE A 25 1.69 -16.24 12.55
N PHE A 26 0.97 -15.35 13.22
CA PHE A 26 1.61 -14.33 14.06
C PHE A 26 2.41 -14.96 15.21
N SER A 27 1.85 -15.99 15.89
CA SER A 27 2.56 -16.72 16.96
C SER A 27 3.82 -17.43 16.45
N PHE A 28 3.82 -17.93 15.20
CA PHE A 28 5.02 -18.44 14.55
C PHE A 28 6.09 -17.36 14.39
N LEU A 29 5.72 -16.17 13.89
CA LEU A 29 6.66 -15.05 13.76
C LEU A 29 7.26 -14.65 15.12
N ASP A 30 6.40 -14.55 16.14
CA ASP A 30 6.79 -14.22 17.51
C ASP A 30 7.74 -15.29 18.10
N ALA A 31 7.40 -16.59 18.00
CA ALA A 31 8.19 -17.70 18.53
C ALA A 31 9.55 -17.86 17.84
N LYS A 32 9.67 -17.47 16.58
CA LYS A 32 10.94 -17.46 15.83
C LYS A 32 11.73 -16.16 16.01
N ASN A 33 11.26 -15.22 16.82
CA ASN A 33 11.84 -13.90 16.99
C ASN A 33 12.05 -13.16 15.64
N ILE A 34 11.12 -13.36 14.69
CA ILE A 34 11.17 -12.70 13.41
C ILE A 34 10.66 -11.28 13.57
N GLN A 35 11.47 -10.29 13.20
CA GLN A 35 11.01 -8.91 13.17
C GLN A 35 10.00 -8.72 12.04
N TYR A 36 8.84 -8.11 12.34
CA TYR A 36 7.82 -7.83 11.34
C TYR A 36 7.04 -6.55 11.63
N ALA A 37 6.48 -5.99 10.56
CA ALA A 37 5.63 -4.82 10.62
C ALA A 37 4.45 -4.98 9.66
N VAL A 38 3.32 -4.35 9.98
CA VAL A 38 2.15 -4.25 9.12
C VAL A 38 2.07 -2.86 8.52
N LEU A 39 1.56 -2.76 7.28
CA LEU A 39 1.48 -1.52 6.52
C LEU A 39 0.05 -1.17 6.10
N GLY A 40 -0.17 0.08 5.81
CA GLY A 40 -1.23 0.59 4.95
C GLY A 40 -2.67 0.32 5.40
N GLY A 41 -3.39 -0.48 4.62
CA GLY A 41 -4.85 -0.65 4.73
C GLY A 41 -5.34 -1.16 6.07
N ALA A 42 -4.70 -2.19 6.61
CA ALA A 42 -5.08 -2.80 7.88
C ALA A 42 -4.92 -1.83 9.07
N LEU A 43 -3.87 -1.00 9.05
CA LEU A 43 -3.66 0.01 10.10
C LEU A 43 -4.68 1.15 10.02
N ARG A 44 -5.06 1.56 8.80
CA ARG A 44 -6.15 2.53 8.65
C ARG A 44 -7.48 1.99 9.16
N ALA A 45 -7.75 0.70 8.95
CA ALA A 45 -8.94 0.05 9.50
C ALA A 45 -8.91 -0.05 11.03
N ALA A 46 -7.73 -0.20 11.63
CA ALA A 46 -7.58 -0.15 13.08
C ALA A 46 -7.87 1.24 13.65
N LEU A 47 -7.38 2.30 12.99
CA LEU A 47 -7.48 3.68 13.48
C LEU A 47 -8.81 4.37 13.14
N ASP A 48 -9.54 3.87 12.16
CA ASP A 48 -10.81 4.45 11.69
C ASP A 48 -11.80 3.34 11.32
N SER A 49 -12.82 3.16 12.15
CA SER A 49 -13.87 2.15 11.99
C SER A 49 -14.70 2.29 10.71
N SER A 50 -14.56 3.39 9.96
CA SER A 50 -15.18 3.55 8.64
C SER A 50 -14.53 2.67 7.56
N TYR A 51 -13.37 2.08 7.85
CA TYR A 51 -12.69 1.13 6.96
C TYR A 51 -12.94 -0.31 7.38
N SER A 52 -13.11 -1.18 6.41
CA SER A 52 -13.11 -2.63 6.62
C SER A 52 -11.73 -3.20 6.35
N LEU A 53 -11.33 -4.18 7.12
CA LEU A 53 -10.14 -4.98 6.82
C LEU A 53 -10.36 -5.72 5.50
N ARG A 54 -9.50 -5.50 4.52
CA ARG A 54 -9.52 -6.18 3.23
C ARG A 54 -8.39 -7.21 3.12
N ASP A 55 -7.20 -6.76 3.45
CA ASP A 55 -5.95 -7.49 3.34
C ASP A 55 -4.97 -7.01 4.41
N ILE A 56 -3.98 -7.84 4.72
CA ILE A 56 -2.87 -7.49 5.61
C ILE A 56 -1.59 -7.48 4.78
N ASP A 57 -1.06 -6.29 4.56
CA ASP A 57 0.26 -6.06 3.99
C ASP A 57 1.30 -6.17 5.11
N LEU A 58 2.18 -7.18 5.07
CA LEU A 58 3.16 -7.45 6.11
C LEU A 58 4.57 -7.52 5.53
N ILE A 59 5.49 -6.83 6.17
CA ILE A 59 6.91 -6.92 5.86
C ILE A 59 7.66 -7.55 7.03
N TYR A 60 8.58 -8.45 6.75
CA TYR A 60 9.36 -9.14 7.76
C TYR A 60 10.86 -9.11 7.44
N LYS A 61 11.68 -9.43 8.43
CA LYS A 61 13.14 -9.51 8.29
C LYS A 61 13.62 -10.88 8.75
N THR A 62 13.72 -11.79 7.80
CA THR A 62 14.31 -13.13 8.00
C THR A 62 14.56 -13.78 6.64
N ASP A 63 15.24 -14.93 6.62
CA ASP A 63 15.36 -15.74 5.41
C ASP A 63 13.96 -16.12 4.89
N PHE A 64 13.73 -15.86 3.62
CA PHE A 64 12.48 -16.13 2.93
C PHE A 64 12.04 -17.59 3.03
N SER A 65 13.00 -18.53 3.10
CA SER A 65 12.74 -19.97 3.23
C SER A 65 12.01 -20.32 4.52
N ILE A 66 12.22 -19.58 5.60
CA ILE A 66 11.59 -19.84 6.91
C ILE A 66 10.06 -19.65 6.80
N VAL A 67 9.62 -18.58 6.15
CA VAL A 67 8.19 -18.32 5.93
C VAL A 67 7.61 -19.31 4.92
N LEU A 68 8.34 -19.63 3.85
CA LEU A 68 7.93 -20.65 2.87
C LEU A 68 7.71 -22.02 3.52
N ASN A 69 8.65 -22.46 4.37
CA ASN A 69 8.56 -23.73 5.08
C ASN A 69 7.32 -23.76 5.99
N TYR A 70 7.09 -22.70 6.76
CA TYR A 70 5.87 -22.59 7.57
C TYR A 70 4.59 -22.76 6.74
N LEU A 71 4.48 -22.05 5.60
CA LEU A 71 3.30 -22.16 4.74
C LEU A 71 3.12 -23.58 4.18
N SER A 72 4.22 -24.23 3.79
CA SER A 72 4.22 -25.58 3.23
C SER A 72 3.85 -26.63 4.30
N GLU A 73 4.44 -26.57 5.49
CA GLU A 73 4.19 -27.47 6.60
C GLU A 73 2.74 -27.39 7.11
N ASN A 74 2.14 -26.21 7.03
CA ASN A 74 0.75 -26.00 7.42
C ASN A 74 -0.26 -26.14 6.24
N ASN A 75 0.18 -26.64 5.08
CA ASN A 75 -0.63 -26.82 3.88
C ASN A 75 -1.36 -25.53 3.42
N ILE A 76 -0.72 -24.36 3.62
CA ILE A 76 -1.26 -23.08 3.20
C ILE A 76 -0.89 -22.82 1.74
N LYS A 77 -1.88 -22.73 0.88
CA LYS A 77 -1.67 -22.40 -0.55
C LYS A 77 -1.24 -20.95 -0.69
N PHE A 78 -0.14 -20.70 -1.41
CA PHE A 78 0.37 -19.37 -1.69
C PHE A 78 0.72 -19.16 -3.16
N LYS A 79 0.86 -17.91 -3.56
CA LYS A 79 1.37 -17.49 -4.87
C LYS A 79 2.48 -16.46 -4.66
N LYS A 80 3.52 -16.51 -5.49
CA LYS A 80 4.48 -15.40 -5.58
C LYS A 80 3.86 -14.27 -6.39
N ASN A 81 4.02 -13.03 -5.91
CA ASN A 81 3.67 -11.85 -6.67
C ASN A 81 4.85 -11.37 -7.55
N SER A 82 4.62 -10.37 -8.42
CA SER A 82 5.64 -9.83 -9.34
C SER A 82 6.82 -9.13 -8.65
N PHE A 83 6.78 -8.97 -7.34
CA PHE A 83 7.81 -8.33 -6.51
C PHE A 83 8.46 -9.32 -5.54
N ASP A 84 8.41 -10.61 -5.85
CA ASP A 84 8.92 -11.72 -5.03
C ASP A 84 8.26 -11.87 -3.63
N GLY A 85 7.17 -11.16 -3.38
CA GLY A 85 6.37 -11.36 -2.17
C GLY A 85 5.47 -12.59 -2.27
N LEU A 86 4.91 -13.00 -1.13
CA LEU A 86 3.97 -14.13 -1.04
C LEU A 86 2.57 -13.61 -0.79
N LYS A 87 1.62 -14.19 -1.51
CA LYS A 87 0.20 -13.93 -1.34
C LYS A 87 -0.53 -15.21 -0.96
N PHE A 88 -1.22 -15.20 0.17
CA PHE A 88 -1.98 -16.33 0.70
C PHE A 88 -3.19 -15.88 1.52
N ASN A 89 -4.08 -16.81 1.89
CA ASN A 89 -5.25 -16.52 2.72
C ASN A 89 -5.19 -17.35 4.01
N LEU A 90 -5.50 -16.70 5.13
CA LEU A 90 -5.73 -17.31 6.42
C LEU A 90 -7.10 -16.88 6.93
N ASP A 91 -7.98 -17.83 7.25
CA ASP A 91 -9.33 -17.56 7.79
C ASP A 91 -10.10 -16.47 7.01
N ASN A 92 -10.06 -16.50 5.67
CA ASN A 92 -10.65 -15.52 4.75
C ASN A 92 -9.98 -14.13 4.74
N ILE A 93 -8.89 -13.92 5.47
CA ILE A 93 -8.08 -12.71 5.40
C ILE A 93 -6.92 -12.94 4.43
N GLN A 94 -6.80 -12.08 3.42
CA GLN A 94 -5.68 -12.11 2.48
C GLN A 94 -4.45 -11.49 3.12
N PHE A 95 -3.33 -12.20 3.01
CA PHE A 95 -2.00 -11.69 3.35
C PHE A 95 -1.20 -11.44 2.08
N ASP A 96 -0.50 -10.33 2.05
CA ASP A 96 0.53 -10.01 1.07
C ASP A 96 1.80 -9.71 1.87
N VAL A 97 2.82 -10.57 1.76
CA VAL A 97 3.98 -10.53 2.68
C VAL A 97 5.30 -10.47 1.91
N TRP A 98 6.23 -9.67 2.41
CA TRP A 98 7.54 -9.46 1.80
C TRP A 98 8.68 -9.55 2.82
N ASP A 99 9.78 -10.11 2.38
CA ASP A 99 11.06 -9.91 3.04
C ASP A 99 11.56 -8.48 2.75
N ILE A 100 11.90 -7.75 3.81
CA ILE A 100 12.38 -6.37 3.70
C ILE A 100 13.65 -6.24 2.84
N GLU A 101 14.55 -7.25 2.87
CA GLU A 101 15.79 -7.23 2.10
C GLU A 101 15.53 -7.37 0.60
N ASN A 102 14.44 -8.06 0.24
CA ASN A 102 14.00 -8.24 -1.13
C ASN A 102 13.13 -7.10 -1.65
N HIS A 103 12.76 -6.14 -0.80
CA HIS A 103 11.95 -5.01 -1.23
C HIS A 103 12.68 -4.16 -2.28
N PHE A 104 11.98 -3.85 -3.38
CA PHE A 104 12.51 -3.15 -4.56
C PHE A 104 13.37 -1.92 -4.24
N ALA A 105 12.93 -1.08 -3.31
CA ALA A 105 13.64 0.16 -2.99
C ALA A 105 14.98 -0.06 -2.26
N PHE A 106 15.08 -1.13 -1.49
CA PHE A 106 16.32 -1.50 -0.78
C PHE A 106 17.27 -2.27 -1.70
N LYS A 107 16.78 -3.21 -2.50
CA LYS A 107 17.57 -3.89 -3.53
C LYS A 107 18.26 -2.92 -4.51
N ASN A 108 17.60 -1.81 -4.83
CA ASN A 108 18.14 -0.78 -5.73
C ASN A 108 18.87 0.35 -5.00
N ASN A 109 19.12 0.22 -3.71
CA ASN A 109 19.84 1.21 -2.88
C ASN A 109 19.21 2.63 -2.93
N TYR A 110 17.89 2.72 -3.11
CA TYR A 110 17.19 4.02 -3.05
C TYR A 110 17.12 4.55 -1.61
N TYR A 111 17.07 3.65 -0.64
CA TYR A 111 17.07 3.93 0.79
C TYR A 111 17.92 2.92 1.55
N LYS A 112 18.48 3.34 2.70
CA LYS A 112 19.11 2.41 3.65
C LYS A 112 18.06 1.49 4.23
N LEU A 113 18.35 0.18 4.28
CA LEU A 113 17.47 -0.85 4.80
C LEU A 113 17.13 -0.57 6.27
N SER A 114 15.86 -0.36 6.55
CA SER A 114 15.28 -0.27 7.90
C SER A 114 13.75 -0.24 7.82
N PHE A 115 13.05 -0.70 8.85
CA PHE A 115 11.59 -0.57 8.93
C PHE A 115 11.14 0.90 8.82
N LYS A 116 11.77 1.82 9.52
CA LYS A 116 11.47 3.25 9.41
C LYS A 116 11.46 3.76 7.97
N ASN A 117 12.39 3.29 7.14
CA ASN A 117 12.47 3.74 5.76
C ASN A 117 11.45 3.05 4.82
N VAL A 118 10.75 2.00 5.25
CA VAL A 118 9.68 1.38 4.45
C VAL A 118 8.59 2.40 4.14
N CYS A 119 8.18 3.24 5.09
CA CYS A 119 7.20 4.30 4.87
C CYS A 119 7.63 5.26 3.73
N LYS A 120 8.93 5.54 3.61
CA LYS A 120 9.48 6.39 2.52
C LYS A 120 9.46 5.71 1.16
N THR A 121 9.23 4.40 1.11
CA THR A 121 9.13 3.64 -0.15
C THR A 121 7.71 3.56 -0.68
N THR A 122 6.72 3.97 0.08
CA THR A 122 5.33 4.03 -0.36
C THR A 122 5.16 5.06 -1.49
N PHE A 123 4.18 4.84 -2.34
CA PHE A 123 3.94 5.77 -3.45
C PHE A 123 3.25 7.06 -2.99
N LEU A 124 2.28 6.93 -2.08
CA LEU A 124 1.46 8.04 -1.58
C LEU A 124 1.61 8.18 -0.06
N ASN A 125 1.58 9.42 0.42
CA ASN A 125 1.57 9.73 1.85
C ASN A 125 0.36 9.12 2.57
N TYR A 126 -0.76 8.93 1.89
CA TYR A 126 -1.93 8.22 2.40
C TYR A 126 -1.68 6.74 2.75
N ASP A 127 -0.73 6.10 2.07
CA ASP A 127 -0.32 4.71 2.33
C ASP A 127 0.89 4.62 3.27
N SER A 128 1.49 5.76 3.64
CA SER A 128 2.71 5.84 4.43
C SER A 128 2.42 5.71 5.93
N ILE A 129 1.89 4.57 6.31
CA ILE A 129 1.63 4.18 7.69
C ILE A 129 2.09 2.75 7.90
N MET A 130 2.86 2.50 8.97
CA MET A 130 3.40 1.19 9.31
C MET A 130 3.51 1.06 10.83
N TYR A 131 3.17 -0.11 11.35
CA TYR A 131 3.37 -0.48 12.74
C TYR A 131 4.35 -1.64 12.86
N ASP A 132 5.47 -1.38 13.50
CA ASP A 132 6.50 -2.37 13.85
C ASP A 132 6.07 -3.09 15.13
N PHE A 133 5.55 -4.30 15.00
CA PHE A 133 5.07 -5.10 16.14
C PHE A 133 6.19 -5.55 17.05
N THR A 134 7.39 -5.74 16.52
CA THR A 134 8.54 -6.18 17.33
C THR A 134 9.04 -5.11 18.28
N ASN A 135 9.07 -3.86 17.82
CA ASN A 135 9.54 -2.72 18.60
C ASN A 135 8.40 -1.85 19.16
N GLN A 136 7.14 -2.18 18.83
CA GLN A 136 5.93 -1.43 19.23
C GLN A 136 6.00 0.06 18.82
N ILE A 137 6.43 0.32 17.57
CA ILE A 137 6.61 1.69 17.05
C ILE A 137 5.69 1.92 15.86
N LEU A 138 4.90 3.00 15.93
CA LEU A 138 4.09 3.48 14.81
C LEU A 138 4.86 4.54 14.00
N TYR A 139 5.03 4.26 12.71
CA TYR A 139 5.58 5.22 11.73
C TYR A 139 4.45 5.72 10.85
N CYS A 140 4.03 6.98 11.03
CA CYS A 140 2.85 7.54 10.33
C CYS A 140 2.95 9.04 10.02
N GLU A 141 4.14 9.64 10.05
CA GLU A 141 4.36 11.09 9.89
C GLU A 141 3.75 11.63 8.58
N ASP A 142 4.04 10.97 7.46
CA ASP A 142 3.52 11.36 6.14
C ASP A 142 2.01 11.13 6.04
N TYR A 143 1.49 10.04 6.63
CA TYR A 143 0.06 9.75 6.68
C TYR A 143 -0.69 10.79 7.51
N GLN A 144 -0.20 11.14 8.69
CA GLN A 144 -0.78 12.20 9.53
C GLN A 144 -0.78 13.55 8.81
N THR A 145 0.32 13.89 8.13
CA THR A 145 0.40 15.11 7.30
C THR A 145 -0.65 15.10 6.20
N CYS A 146 -0.87 13.94 5.54
CA CYS A 146 -1.91 13.78 4.53
C CYS A 146 -3.31 14.08 5.09
N ILE A 147 -3.65 13.48 6.23
CA ILE A 147 -4.98 13.59 6.83
C ILE A 147 -5.22 15.01 7.38
N ASN A 148 -4.26 15.56 8.13
CA ASN A 148 -4.38 16.87 8.76
C ASN A 148 -4.49 18.01 7.73
N ASN A 149 -3.67 17.97 6.68
CA ASN A 149 -3.64 19.00 5.65
C ASN A 149 -4.64 18.74 4.52
N LYS A 150 -5.29 17.57 4.50
CA LYS A 150 -6.16 17.12 3.41
C LYS A 150 -5.48 17.18 2.03
N VAL A 151 -4.19 16.81 1.98
CA VAL A 151 -3.36 16.86 0.76
C VAL A 151 -2.77 15.50 0.46
N LEU A 152 -3.11 14.96 -0.70
CA LEU A 152 -2.50 13.73 -1.24
C LEU A 152 -1.20 14.09 -1.97
N ASP A 153 -0.09 13.52 -1.52
CA ASP A 153 1.24 13.76 -2.08
C ASP A 153 2.00 12.45 -2.35
N LEU A 154 2.94 12.52 -3.27
CA LEU A 154 3.90 11.45 -3.52
C LEU A 154 4.97 11.44 -2.42
N VAL A 155 5.23 10.28 -1.80
CA VAL A 155 6.28 10.13 -0.79
C VAL A 155 7.63 9.93 -1.45
N GLY A 156 7.85 8.84 -2.11
CA GLY A 156 9.13 8.43 -2.65
C GLY A 156 9.87 9.50 -3.46
N GLY A 157 11.17 9.37 -3.53
CA GLY A 157 12.02 10.23 -4.35
C GLY A 157 11.73 10.09 -5.85
N TRP A 158 12.25 11.03 -6.64
CA TRP A 158 12.07 11.08 -8.09
C TRP A 158 12.39 9.74 -8.80
N LYS A 159 13.49 9.08 -8.43
CA LYS A 159 13.90 7.80 -9.03
C LYS A 159 12.87 6.70 -8.78
N LEU A 160 12.42 6.56 -7.54
CA LEU A 160 11.42 5.55 -7.16
C LEU A 160 10.10 5.76 -7.92
N ASN A 161 9.59 7.00 -7.95
CA ASN A 161 8.32 7.32 -8.58
C ASN A 161 8.35 7.18 -10.10
N ASN A 162 9.47 7.52 -10.76
CA ASN A 162 9.59 7.39 -12.22
C ASN A 162 9.79 5.94 -12.68
N ASN A 163 10.38 5.10 -11.84
CA ASN A 163 10.60 3.69 -12.14
C ASN A 163 9.41 2.80 -11.72
N ASN A 164 8.29 3.41 -11.31
CA ASN A 164 7.07 2.66 -11.01
C ASN A 164 6.53 1.97 -12.30
N PRO A 165 6.56 0.63 -12.37
CA PRO A 165 6.12 -0.10 -13.56
C PRO A 165 4.61 0.03 -13.80
N ASN A 166 3.83 0.30 -12.74
CA ASN A 166 2.37 0.40 -12.77
C ASN A 166 1.89 1.85 -12.72
N ARG A 167 2.57 2.77 -13.42
CA ARG A 167 2.25 4.19 -13.42
C ARG A 167 0.77 4.50 -13.72
N PRO A 168 0.12 3.89 -14.73
CA PRO A 168 -1.31 4.13 -15.00
C PRO A 168 -2.19 3.78 -13.82
N LEU A 169 -1.97 2.61 -13.20
CA LEU A 169 -2.72 2.17 -12.03
C LEU A 169 -2.53 3.10 -10.83
N SER A 170 -1.30 3.56 -10.61
CA SER A 170 -0.99 4.53 -9.54
C SER A 170 -1.74 5.85 -9.74
N ILE A 171 -1.92 6.31 -10.97
CA ILE A 171 -2.73 7.50 -11.27
C ILE A 171 -4.22 7.24 -11.01
N CYS A 172 -4.75 6.07 -11.37
CA CYS A 172 -6.10 5.67 -11.00
C CYS A 172 -6.30 5.72 -9.48
N LYS A 173 -5.37 5.11 -8.72
CA LYS A 173 -5.39 5.12 -7.25
C LYS A 173 -5.35 6.53 -6.66
N ILE A 174 -4.53 7.44 -7.22
CA ILE A 174 -4.53 8.86 -6.80
C ILE A 174 -5.94 9.46 -6.90
N PHE A 175 -6.62 9.26 -8.03
CA PHE A 175 -7.94 9.86 -8.23
C PHE A 175 -9.05 9.18 -7.43
N GLU A 176 -8.96 7.87 -7.17
CA GLU A 176 -9.87 7.15 -6.28
C GLU A 176 -9.77 7.71 -4.85
N ILE A 177 -8.56 7.73 -4.28
CA ILE A 177 -8.32 8.24 -2.92
C ILE A 177 -8.73 9.72 -2.84
N LYS A 178 -8.32 10.55 -3.81
CA LYS A 178 -8.71 11.96 -3.86
C LYS A 178 -10.22 12.15 -3.80
N LYS A 179 -10.97 11.37 -4.59
CA LYS A 179 -12.43 11.43 -4.65
C LYS A 179 -13.07 10.97 -3.35
N GLU A 180 -12.67 9.80 -2.89
CA GLU A 180 -13.24 9.14 -1.72
C GLU A 180 -12.98 9.92 -0.43
N LYS A 181 -11.75 10.35 -0.23
CA LYS A 181 -11.32 11.07 0.99
C LYS A 181 -11.40 12.59 0.88
N LYS A 182 -11.92 13.12 -0.25
CA LYS A 182 -12.07 14.56 -0.52
C LYS A 182 -10.75 15.34 -0.33
N LEU A 183 -9.62 14.74 -0.75
CA LEU A 183 -8.29 15.34 -0.63
C LEU A 183 -7.99 16.26 -1.83
N SER A 184 -7.13 17.25 -1.63
CA SER A 184 -6.49 18.01 -2.70
C SER A 184 -5.22 17.31 -3.19
N LEU A 185 -4.66 17.72 -4.33
CA LEU A 185 -3.39 17.19 -4.82
C LEU A 185 -2.28 18.21 -4.60
N SER A 186 -1.13 17.74 -4.10
CA SER A 186 0.08 18.58 -4.04
C SER A 186 0.57 18.99 -5.45
N ASN A 187 1.42 20.00 -5.51
CA ASN A 187 2.05 20.42 -6.77
C ASN A 187 2.95 19.32 -7.35
N LYS A 188 3.62 18.54 -6.49
CA LYS A 188 4.47 17.38 -6.87
C LYS A 188 3.61 16.31 -7.55
N THR A 189 2.47 15.96 -6.96
CA THR A 189 1.53 14.98 -7.52
C THR A 189 0.92 15.46 -8.85
N LYS A 190 0.52 16.74 -8.94
CA LYS A 190 0.04 17.32 -10.21
C LYS A 190 1.10 17.30 -11.31
N LYS A 191 2.38 17.61 -10.97
CA LYS A 191 3.51 17.53 -11.91
C LYS A 191 3.73 16.10 -12.42
N TYR A 192 3.62 15.11 -11.55
CA TYR A 192 3.73 13.70 -11.92
C TYR A 192 2.63 13.30 -12.92
N ILE A 193 1.39 13.69 -12.66
CA ILE A 193 0.25 13.42 -13.55
C ILE A 193 0.42 14.14 -14.88
N ARG A 194 0.83 15.43 -14.91
CA ARG A 194 1.09 16.15 -16.16
C ARG A 194 2.13 15.44 -17.02
N LYS A 195 3.25 14.99 -16.40
CA LYS A 195 4.26 14.23 -17.12
C LYS A 195 3.69 12.94 -17.73
N TYR A 196 2.77 12.26 -17.04
CA TYR A 196 2.10 11.10 -17.61
C TYR A 196 1.20 11.49 -18.82
N ILE A 197 0.42 12.55 -18.71
CA ILE A 197 -0.44 13.01 -19.81
C ILE A 197 0.40 13.40 -21.03
N SER A 198 1.57 14.02 -20.84
CA SER A 198 2.46 14.42 -21.93
C SER A 198 2.96 13.24 -22.79
N PHE A 199 3.08 12.01 -22.23
CA PHE A 199 3.38 10.82 -23.02
C PHE A 199 2.32 10.50 -24.09
N TYR A 200 1.11 11.02 -23.93
CA TYR A 200 0.02 10.88 -24.89
C TYR A 200 -0.20 12.15 -25.71
N GLY A 201 0.86 12.98 -25.91
CA GLY A 201 0.76 14.24 -26.64
C GLY A 201 -0.27 15.21 -26.05
N ASN A 202 -0.51 15.16 -24.75
CA ASN A 202 -1.59 15.89 -24.05
C ASN A 202 -3.02 15.53 -24.50
N ASN A 203 -3.18 14.41 -25.19
CA ASN A 203 -4.49 13.87 -25.57
C ASN A 203 -5.14 13.14 -24.39
N ILE A 204 -6.12 13.80 -23.77
CA ILE A 204 -6.83 13.26 -22.61
C ILE A 204 -7.63 11.99 -22.94
N LYS A 205 -8.12 11.84 -24.18
CA LYS A 205 -8.88 10.65 -24.58
C LYS A 205 -7.99 9.42 -24.57
N ASP A 206 -6.80 9.51 -25.14
CA ASP A 206 -5.83 8.40 -25.21
C ASP A 206 -5.26 8.07 -23.81
N CYS A 207 -4.93 9.12 -23.03
CA CYS A 207 -4.52 8.97 -21.65
C CYS A 207 -5.59 8.23 -20.82
N LEU A 208 -6.87 8.62 -20.93
CA LEU A 208 -7.97 7.99 -20.21
C LEU A 208 -8.20 6.54 -20.66
N CYS A 209 -8.02 6.25 -21.95
CA CYS A 209 -8.09 4.89 -22.48
C CYS A 209 -7.02 4.00 -21.83
N ALA A 210 -5.77 4.46 -21.78
CA ALA A 210 -4.67 3.74 -21.14
C ALA A 210 -4.91 3.50 -19.64
N LEU A 211 -5.45 4.49 -18.92
CA LEU A 211 -5.81 4.34 -17.51
C LEU A 211 -6.90 3.28 -17.31
N ARG A 212 -7.95 3.28 -18.15
CA ARG A 212 -9.02 2.28 -18.09
C ARG A 212 -8.50 0.87 -18.35
N ASN A 213 -7.71 0.68 -19.41
CA ASN A 213 -7.14 -0.62 -19.76
C ASN A 213 -6.29 -1.16 -18.61
N SER A 214 -5.42 -0.33 -18.03
CA SER A 214 -4.60 -0.74 -16.90
C SER A 214 -5.44 -1.11 -15.67
N TYR A 215 -6.49 -0.35 -15.39
CA TYR A 215 -7.42 -0.61 -14.30
C TYR A 215 -8.15 -1.95 -14.50
N GLU A 216 -8.69 -2.19 -15.69
CA GLU A 216 -9.44 -3.40 -16.04
C GLU A 216 -8.57 -4.65 -15.98
N ILE A 217 -7.34 -4.58 -16.48
CA ILE A 217 -6.37 -5.68 -16.41
C ILE A 217 -6.02 -6.01 -14.95
N HIS A 218 -5.80 -5.01 -14.12
CA HIS A 218 -5.37 -5.23 -12.74
C HIS A 218 -6.49 -5.74 -11.82
N TYR A 219 -7.68 -5.16 -11.94
CA TYR A 219 -8.80 -5.49 -11.06
C TYR A 219 -9.76 -6.52 -11.66
N TYR A 220 -9.52 -7.00 -12.88
CA TYR A 220 -10.40 -7.92 -13.62
C TYR A 220 -11.87 -7.45 -13.68
N LYS A 221 -12.07 -6.12 -13.65
CA LYS A 221 -13.39 -5.48 -13.74
C LYS A 221 -13.31 -4.15 -14.48
N LYS A 222 -14.40 -3.78 -15.15
CA LYS A 222 -14.50 -2.48 -15.83
C LYS A 222 -14.42 -1.32 -14.85
N MET A 223 -13.69 -0.27 -15.23
CA MET A 223 -13.68 0.97 -14.47
C MET A 223 -15.11 1.56 -14.41
N ASN A 224 -15.58 1.88 -13.20
CA ASN A 224 -16.88 2.49 -12.99
C ASN A 224 -17.02 3.80 -13.82
N LYS A 225 -18.17 3.99 -14.49
CA LYS A 225 -18.46 5.15 -15.33
C LYS A 225 -18.27 6.49 -14.58
N ASN A 226 -18.74 6.56 -13.32
CA ASN A 226 -18.62 7.77 -12.50
C ASN A 226 -17.16 8.09 -12.15
N LEU A 227 -16.33 7.08 -11.89
CA LEU A 227 -14.89 7.25 -11.67
C LEU A 227 -14.21 7.74 -12.95
N SER A 228 -14.53 7.14 -14.09
CA SER A 228 -13.98 7.52 -15.39
C SER A 228 -14.31 8.96 -15.78
N ILE A 229 -15.55 9.42 -15.56
CA ILE A 229 -15.97 10.80 -15.77
C ILE A 229 -15.22 11.75 -14.84
N TYR A 230 -15.09 11.36 -13.56
CA TYR A 230 -14.34 12.14 -12.57
C TYR A 230 -12.88 12.29 -12.97
N ILE A 231 -12.19 11.19 -13.33
CA ILE A 231 -10.79 11.20 -13.77
C ILE A 231 -10.63 12.12 -14.99
N ARG A 232 -11.51 12.00 -15.99
CA ARG A 232 -11.48 12.87 -17.20
C ARG A 232 -11.56 14.35 -16.85
N LYS A 233 -12.44 14.73 -15.91
CA LYS A 233 -12.56 16.10 -15.43
C LYS A 233 -11.26 16.57 -14.77
N GLN A 234 -10.69 15.76 -13.87
CA GLN A 234 -9.46 16.08 -13.16
C GLN A 234 -8.26 16.22 -14.09
N LEU A 235 -8.11 15.35 -15.10
CA LEU A 235 -7.05 15.47 -16.11
C LEU A 235 -7.13 16.79 -16.88
N LYS A 236 -8.35 17.22 -17.27
CA LYS A 236 -8.56 18.51 -17.92
C LYS A 236 -8.17 19.69 -17.03
N GLU A 237 -8.53 19.65 -15.75
CA GLU A 237 -8.20 20.70 -14.77
C GLU A 237 -6.68 20.80 -14.54
N ILE A 238 -5.98 19.66 -14.49
CA ILE A 238 -4.54 19.59 -14.30
C ILE A 238 -3.77 20.13 -15.51
N LEU A 239 -4.27 19.96 -16.72
CA LEU A 239 -3.64 20.51 -17.94
C LEU A 239 -3.81 22.01 -18.10
N LYS A 240 -4.90 22.60 -17.56
CA LYS A 240 -5.18 24.05 -17.70
C LYS A 240 -4.28 24.94 -16.83
N LYS A 241 -3.60 24.36 -15.85
CA LYS A 241 -2.71 25.04 -14.88
C LYS A 241 -1.25 24.66 -15.10
#